data_b87898723f142d6d13e82b6672ac9041
#
_entry.id   b87898723f142d6d13e82b6672ac9041
#
_cell.length_a   1.000
_cell.length_b   1.000
_cell.length_c   1.000
_cell.angle_alpha   90.00
_cell.angle_beta   90.00
_cell.angle_gamma   90.00
#
_symmetry.space_group_name_H-M   'P 1'
#
loop_
_entity.id
_entity.type
_entity.pdbx_description
1 polymer ?
#
loop_
_entity_poly.entity_id
_entity_poly.type
_entity_poly.pdbx_seq_one_letter_code
_entity_poly.pdbx_strand_id
1 'polypeptide(L)'
;MDSTKRNKLYIDKEAFITLSMMKANLLYPVTHLMNQKEADEVNKTGLYNGKTFPFAFILAPAGKKNEQILQNTKKNEILDLYCNNKKVGEIKTKEIFEIDPIKRVEKIYGTSDINHKGVAKTLKRLGKYAISGDLELIDSPIIKELEKLKSIITENNASNIVGITTNANPFHRVHERIIRLALEENDLVVLFLTKNLKNGGIEFETRYKATQFIAQNYFPKNKVIVVPLNNTYIFSGLNEVIMDSIVIKNFGCNKFLMGQTHEGLGIHYENQHIKTIFDILKGINLQTMTIKEYVYCDICKTIVSTQSCPHGSHHHIKYHSEAILKLLKEGIIPPPIMIRKELTAIYLTSMFKNRFKDIQKLYYDLIPNNGIIEEINEEEFYIKLIKLYQTTSMT
;
A
#
# COMPACT_ATOMS: atom_id res chain seq x y z
N MET A 1 -30.56 -24.04 -26.68
CA MET A 1 -30.52 -23.29 -25.39
C MET A 1 -29.97 -21.91 -25.68
N ASP A 2 -30.89 -20.94 -25.73
CA ASP A 2 -30.55 -19.55 -26.01
C ASP A 2 -29.55 -19.03 -24.98
N SER A 3 -28.36 -18.69 -25.42
CA SER A 3 -27.41 -17.95 -24.62
C SER A 3 -27.91 -16.50 -24.51
N THR A 4 -28.82 -16.27 -23.56
CA THR A 4 -29.27 -14.93 -23.22
C THR A 4 -28.01 -14.10 -22.90
N LYS A 5 -27.68 -13.17 -23.77
CA LYS A 5 -26.52 -12.29 -23.68
C LYS A 5 -26.62 -11.48 -22.38
N ARG A 6 -25.91 -11.92 -21.32
CA ARG A 6 -25.94 -11.26 -20.02
C ARG A 6 -25.41 -9.83 -20.13
N ASN A 7 -25.98 -8.94 -19.35
CA ASN A 7 -25.51 -7.56 -19.26
C ASN A 7 -24.14 -7.50 -18.60
N LYS A 8 -23.28 -6.60 -19.12
CA LYS A 8 -21.88 -6.46 -18.67
C LYS A 8 -21.73 -5.21 -17.83
N LEU A 9 -21.44 -5.36 -16.56
CA LEU A 9 -21.10 -4.26 -15.65
C LEU A 9 -19.58 -4.06 -15.63
N TYR A 10 -19.13 -2.86 -15.98
CA TYR A 10 -17.71 -2.54 -16.05
C TYR A 10 -17.23 -1.93 -14.73
N ILE A 11 -16.25 -2.57 -14.12
CA ILE A 11 -15.59 -2.11 -12.90
C ILE A 11 -14.10 -1.83 -13.17
N ASP A 12 -13.51 -0.97 -12.37
CA ASP A 12 -12.07 -0.72 -12.45
C ASP A 12 -11.26 -1.74 -11.61
N LYS A 13 -9.94 -1.67 -11.76
CA LYS A 13 -9.01 -2.57 -11.10
C LYS A 13 -9.07 -2.45 -9.56
N GLU A 14 -9.29 -1.24 -9.05
CA GLU A 14 -9.37 -1.00 -7.60
C GLU A 14 -10.66 -1.61 -7.02
N ALA A 15 -11.80 -1.47 -7.70
CA ALA A 15 -13.04 -2.14 -7.31
C ALA A 15 -12.88 -3.67 -7.34
N PHE A 16 -12.28 -4.24 -8.39
CA PHE A 16 -12.02 -5.67 -8.48
C PHE A 16 -11.16 -6.19 -7.33
N ILE A 17 -10.04 -5.51 -7.02
CA ILE A 17 -9.17 -5.93 -5.91
C ILE A 17 -9.89 -5.81 -4.56
N THR A 18 -10.68 -4.75 -4.37
CA THR A 18 -11.42 -4.56 -3.11
C THR A 18 -12.52 -5.62 -2.92
N LEU A 19 -13.21 -6.00 -3.99
CA LEU A 19 -14.16 -7.13 -3.98
C LEU A 19 -13.44 -8.45 -3.68
N SER A 20 -12.25 -8.64 -4.22
CA SER A 20 -11.41 -9.81 -3.93
C SER A 20 -10.99 -9.86 -2.46
N MET A 21 -10.66 -8.72 -1.85
CA MET A 21 -10.37 -8.63 -0.41
C MET A 21 -11.59 -9.01 0.44
N MET A 22 -12.78 -8.55 0.06
CA MET A 22 -14.02 -8.95 0.74
C MET A 22 -14.25 -10.46 0.67
N LYS A 23 -14.10 -11.07 -0.52
CA LYS A 23 -14.25 -12.52 -0.71
C LYS A 23 -13.20 -13.33 0.05
N ALA A 24 -12.00 -12.77 0.28
CA ALA A 24 -10.95 -13.36 1.10
C ALA A 24 -11.15 -13.13 2.61
N ASN A 25 -12.28 -12.55 3.04
CA ASN A 25 -12.56 -12.14 4.42
C ASN A 25 -11.58 -11.12 5.01
N LEU A 26 -10.81 -10.42 4.17
CA LEU A 26 -9.88 -9.40 4.62
C LEU A 26 -10.57 -8.11 5.08
N LEU A 27 -11.83 -7.93 4.72
CA LEU A 27 -12.68 -6.82 5.16
C LEU A 27 -13.67 -7.23 6.27
N TYR A 28 -13.47 -8.40 6.90
CA TYR A 28 -14.33 -8.80 8.01
C TYR A 28 -14.44 -7.70 9.08
N PRO A 29 -15.63 -7.31 9.53
CA PRO A 29 -16.89 -8.08 9.54
C PRO A 29 -17.69 -8.06 8.24
N VAL A 30 -17.30 -7.29 7.23
CA VAL A 30 -18.02 -7.19 5.96
C VAL A 30 -17.63 -8.34 5.04
N THR A 31 -18.63 -9.16 4.65
CA THR A 31 -18.47 -10.36 3.82
C THR A 31 -19.27 -10.32 2.51
N HIS A 32 -20.06 -9.24 2.30
CA HIS A 32 -20.85 -9.02 1.09
C HIS A 32 -21.04 -7.53 0.81
N LEU A 33 -21.55 -7.21 -0.36
CA LEU A 33 -21.95 -5.85 -0.72
C LEU A 33 -23.23 -5.47 0.03
N MET A 34 -23.18 -4.38 0.76
CA MET A 34 -24.29 -3.90 1.60
C MET A 34 -25.50 -3.49 0.75
N ASN A 35 -26.70 -3.84 1.22
CA ASN A 35 -27.95 -3.28 0.73
C ASN A 35 -28.14 -1.83 1.26
N GLN A 36 -29.21 -1.15 0.84
CA GLN A 36 -29.44 0.24 1.22
C GLN A 36 -29.56 0.40 2.73
N LYS A 37 -30.31 -0.45 3.40
CA LYS A 37 -30.54 -0.39 4.86
C LYS A 37 -29.23 -0.58 5.64
N GLU A 38 -28.43 -1.56 5.27
CA GLU A 38 -27.10 -1.80 5.87
C GLU A 38 -26.15 -0.63 5.62
N ALA A 39 -26.16 -0.09 4.39
CA ALA A 39 -25.33 1.05 4.02
C ALA A 39 -25.68 2.30 4.83
N ASP A 40 -26.95 2.61 5.01
CA ASP A 40 -27.43 3.74 5.78
C ASP A 40 -27.08 3.58 7.27
N GLU A 41 -27.24 2.40 7.83
CA GLU A 41 -26.87 2.09 9.21
C GLU A 41 -25.36 2.29 9.45
N VAL A 42 -24.53 1.70 8.59
CA VAL A 42 -23.05 1.82 8.71
C VAL A 42 -22.61 3.27 8.49
N ASN A 43 -23.17 3.99 7.54
CA ASN A 43 -22.85 5.39 7.34
C ASN A 43 -23.26 6.26 8.54
N LYS A 44 -24.32 5.91 9.25
CA LYS A 44 -24.77 6.61 10.45
C LYS A 44 -23.91 6.28 11.67
N THR A 45 -23.64 5.00 11.91
CA THR A 45 -23.07 4.50 13.16
C THR A 45 -21.55 4.26 13.11
N GLY A 46 -20.96 4.02 11.92
CA GLY A 46 -19.58 3.54 11.78
C GLY A 46 -19.40 2.09 12.23
N LEU A 47 -20.52 1.35 12.38
CA LEU A 47 -20.51 -0.04 12.85
C LEU A 47 -21.28 -0.93 11.87
N TYR A 48 -20.77 -2.13 11.65
CA TYR A 48 -21.46 -3.21 10.95
C TYR A 48 -21.57 -4.41 11.87
N ASN A 49 -22.80 -4.84 12.17
CA ASN A 49 -23.09 -5.91 13.15
C ASN A 49 -22.36 -5.70 14.50
N GLY A 50 -22.38 -4.46 15.02
CA GLY A 50 -21.75 -4.09 16.27
C GLY A 50 -20.22 -4.00 16.25
N LYS A 51 -19.57 -4.19 15.09
CA LYS A 51 -18.12 -4.09 14.91
C LYS A 51 -17.75 -2.86 14.08
N THR A 52 -16.60 -2.29 14.35
CA THR A 52 -16.10 -1.10 13.64
C THR A 52 -15.94 -1.36 12.16
N PHE A 53 -16.64 -0.56 11.34
CA PHE A 53 -16.47 -0.45 9.91
C PHE A 53 -16.89 0.97 9.50
N PRO A 54 -15.98 1.87 9.09
CA PRO A 54 -16.20 3.33 9.17
C PRO A 54 -17.17 3.89 8.15
N PHE A 55 -17.42 3.20 7.03
CA PHE A 55 -18.33 3.61 5.96
C PHE A 55 -18.91 2.41 5.21
N ALA A 56 -20.04 2.58 4.56
CA ALA A 56 -20.72 1.50 3.84
C ALA A 56 -19.83 0.86 2.75
N PHE A 57 -19.85 -0.45 2.64
CA PHE A 57 -19.16 -1.18 1.57
C PHE A 57 -20.13 -1.48 0.43
N ILE A 58 -20.06 -0.70 -0.63
CA ILE A 58 -20.97 -0.74 -1.77
C ILE A 58 -20.20 -0.76 -3.09
N LEU A 59 -20.82 -1.27 -4.14
CA LEU A 59 -20.33 -1.22 -5.52
C LEU A 59 -21.23 -0.30 -6.36
N ALA A 60 -20.72 0.86 -6.74
CA ALA A 60 -21.41 1.86 -7.55
C ALA A 60 -20.50 2.35 -8.68
N PRO A 61 -20.32 1.56 -9.76
CA PRO A 61 -19.36 1.89 -10.82
C PRO A 61 -19.89 3.01 -11.70
N ALA A 62 -19.02 4.01 -11.98
CA ALA A 62 -19.35 5.14 -12.83
C ALA A 62 -19.55 4.75 -14.31
N GLY A 63 -20.14 5.66 -15.07
CA GLY A 63 -20.28 5.62 -16.52
C GLY A 63 -21.71 5.42 -16.99
N LYS A 64 -22.11 6.17 -18.02
CA LYS A 64 -23.48 6.14 -18.57
C LYS A 64 -24.00 4.75 -18.89
N LYS A 65 -23.12 3.89 -19.43
CA LYS A 65 -23.48 2.50 -19.76
C LYS A 65 -23.77 1.67 -18.50
N ASN A 66 -22.96 1.81 -17.44
CA ASN A 66 -23.19 1.15 -16.16
C ASN A 66 -24.51 1.65 -15.53
N GLU A 67 -24.75 2.94 -15.53
CA GLU A 67 -25.98 3.54 -14.99
C GLU A 67 -27.22 3.01 -15.70
N GLN A 68 -27.22 2.97 -17.05
CA GLN A 68 -28.33 2.43 -17.83
C GLN A 68 -28.57 0.94 -17.53
N ILE A 69 -27.50 0.15 -17.38
CA ILE A 69 -27.60 -1.27 -17.03
C ILE A 69 -28.23 -1.40 -15.64
N LEU A 70 -27.69 -0.69 -14.65
CA LEU A 70 -28.19 -0.79 -13.28
C LEU A 70 -29.66 -0.34 -13.15
N GLN A 71 -30.07 0.74 -13.82
CA GLN A 71 -31.45 1.21 -13.84
C GLN A 71 -32.44 0.19 -14.41
N ASN A 72 -32.01 -0.61 -15.39
CA ASN A 72 -32.87 -1.58 -16.07
C ASN A 72 -32.77 -3.00 -15.51
N THR A 73 -31.82 -3.27 -14.63
CA THR A 73 -31.59 -4.61 -14.05
C THR A 73 -32.65 -4.95 -13.02
N LYS A 74 -33.21 -6.15 -13.13
CA LYS A 74 -34.22 -6.66 -12.21
C LYS A 74 -33.60 -7.46 -11.09
N LYS A 75 -34.34 -7.62 -9.99
CA LYS A 75 -33.95 -8.53 -8.90
C LYS A 75 -33.75 -9.97 -9.43
N ASN A 76 -32.73 -10.66 -8.95
CA ASN A 76 -32.27 -11.99 -9.35
C ASN A 76 -31.63 -12.07 -10.75
N GLU A 77 -31.51 -10.98 -11.50
CA GLU A 77 -30.75 -10.95 -12.76
C GLU A 77 -29.26 -11.10 -12.47
N ILE A 78 -28.55 -11.83 -13.34
CA ILE A 78 -27.10 -12.04 -13.23
C ILE A 78 -26.40 -11.08 -14.20
N LEU A 79 -25.50 -10.25 -13.66
CA LEU A 79 -24.63 -9.39 -14.42
C LEU A 79 -23.21 -9.93 -14.44
N ASP A 80 -22.58 -9.93 -15.62
CA ASP A 80 -21.17 -10.26 -15.76
C ASP A 80 -20.32 -9.05 -15.38
N LEU A 81 -19.33 -9.25 -14.50
CA LEU A 81 -18.37 -8.21 -14.11
C LEU A 81 -17.16 -8.23 -15.04
N TYR A 82 -16.83 -7.07 -15.61
CA TYR A 82 -15.71 -6.87 -16.51
C TYR A 82 -14.72 -5.85 -15.95
N CYS A 83 -13.43 -6.21 -15.93
CA CYS A 83 -12.32 -5.31 -15.64
C CYS A 83 -11.29 -5.38 -16.76
N ASN A 84 -10.90 -4.23 -17.33
CA ASN A 84 -9.97 -4.16 -18.48
C ASN A 84 -10.37 -5.11 -19.64
N ASN A 85 -11.64 -5.10 -20.01
CA ASN A 85 -12.23 -5.95 -21.07
C ASN A 85 -12.18 -7.47 -20.82
N LYS A 86 -11.78 -7.91 -19.62
CA LYS A 86 -11.77 -9.32 -19.24
C LYS A 86 -12.90 -9.56 -18.22
N LYS A 87 -13.65 -10.66 -18.38
CA LYS A 87 -14.62 -11.10 -17.36
C LYS A 87 -13.84 -11.51 -16.11
N VAL A 88 -14.20 -10.92 -14.97
CA VAL A 88 -13.56 -11.15 -13.66
C VAL A 88 -14.49 -11.79 -12.64
N GLY A 89 -15.78 -11.87 -12.96
CA GLY A 89 -16.76 -12.47 -12.07
C GLY A 89 -18.19 -12.23 -12.55
N GLU A 90 -19.13 -12.52 -11.68
CA GLU A 90 -20.55 -12.24 -11.89
C GLU A 90 -21.21 -11.86 -10.56
N ILE A 91 -22.33 -11.13 -10.65
CA ILE A 91 -23.14 -10.76 -9.50
C ILE A 91 -24.61 -11.07 -9.78
N LYS A 92 -25.24 -11.87 -8.90
CA LYS A 92 -26.68 -12.08 -8.89
C LYS A 92 -27.34 -10.98 -8.07
N THR A 93 -28.06 -10.10 -8.73
CA THR A 93 -28.62 -8.88 -8.17
C THR A 93 -29.67 -9.17 -7.08
N LYS A 94 -29.50 -8.60 -5.90
CA LYS A 94 -30.51 -8.57 -4.83
C LYS A 94 -31.24 -7.25 -4.78
N GLU A 95 -30.48 -6.15 -4.84
CA GLU A 95 -31.02 -4.80 -4.76
C GLU A 95 -30.13 -3.82 -5.54
N ILE A 96 -30.77 -2.81 -6.13
CA ILE A 96 -30.10 -1.63 -6.70
C ILE A 96 -30.74 -0.41 -6.05
N PHE A 97 -29.91 0.51 -5.58
CA PHE A 97 -30.36 1.71 -4.90
C PHE A 97 -29.51 2.92 -5.29
N GLU A 98 -30.12 4.10 -5.18
CA GLU A 98 -29.46 5.35 -5.50
C GLU A 98 -28.57 5.82 -4.33
N ILE A 99 -27.42 6.40 -4.65
CA ILE A 99 -26.51 6.95 -3.68
C ILE A 99 -26.20 8.42 -3.99
N ASP A 100 -25.86 9.18 -2.95
CA ASP A 100 -25.31 10.53 -3.07
C ASP A 100 -23.78 10.46 -3.11
N PRO A 101 -23.13 10.71 -4.27
CA PRO A 101 -21.67 10.65 -4.39
C PRO A 101 -20.94 11.63 -3.47
N ILE A 102 -21.51 12.81 -3.20
CA ILE A 102 -20.89 13.84 -2.35
C ILE A 102 -20.89 13.38 -0.89
N LYS A 103 -22.03 12.95 -0.37
CA LYS A 103 -22.11 12.37 0.99
C LYS A 103 -21.21 11.15 1.14
N ARG A 104 -21.08 10.36 0.08
CA ARG A 104 -20.19 9.20 0.07
C ARG A 104 -18.73 9.56 0.26
N VAL A 105 -18.19 10.52 -0.51
CA VAL A 105 -16.77 10.93 -0.39
C VAL A 105 -16.53 11.65 0.93
N GLU A 106 -17.48 12.44 1.39
CA GLU A 106 -17.40 13.09 2.71
C GLU A 106 -17.30 12.05 3.84
N LYS A 107 -18.07 10.98 3.78
CA LYS A 107 -17.99 9.89 4.75
C LYS A 107 -16.66 9.14 4.71
N ILE A 108 -16.08 8.92 3.54
CA ILE A 108 -14.81 8.20 3.38
C ILE A 108 -13.63 9.09 3.81
N TYR A 109 -13.58 10.35 3.34
CA TYR A 109 -12.40 11.22 3.48
C TYR A 109 -12.52 12.26 4.60
N GLY A 110 -13.70 12.45 5.17
CA GLY A 110 -13.98 13.54 6.10
C GLY A 110 -14.13 14.92 5.42
N THR A 111 -14.10 14.96 4.09
CA THR A 111 -14.25 16.18 3.28
C THR A 111 -14.81 15.86 1.91
N SER A 112 -15.52 16.81 1.30
CA SER A 112 -15.98 16.77 -0.10
C SER A 112 -15.19 17.71 -1.02
N ASP A 113 -14.11 18.33 -0.53
CA ASP A 113 -13.27 19.23 -1.34
C ASP A 113 -12.61 18.49 -2.52
N ILE A 114 -12.92 18.93 -3.73
CA ILE A 114 -12.39 18.36 -4.98
C ILE A 114 -10.88 18.59 -5.16
N ASN A 115 -10.26 19.53 -4.42
CA ASN A 115 -8.82 19.70 -4.41
C ASN A 115 -8.12 18.55 -3.65
N HIS A 116 -8.84 17.84 -2.80
CA HIS A 116 -8.35 16.63 -2.18
C HIS A 116 -8.29 15.50 -3.23
N LYS A 117 -7.07 15.00 -3.52
CA LYS A 117 -6.82 14.05 -4.62
C LYS A 117 -7.65 12.77 -4.52
N GLY A 118 -7.85 12.25 -3.31
CA GLY A 118 -8.69 11.08 -3.05
C GLY A 118 -10.16 11.35 -3.41
N VAL A 119 -10.70 12.49 -3.00
CA VAL A 119 -12.07 12.93 -3.34
C VAL A 119 -12.24 13.04 -4.85
N ALA A 120 -11.40 13.81 -5.52
CA ALA A 120 -11.47 14.01 -6.97
C ALA A 120 -11.39 12.68 -7.75
N LYS A 121 -10.51 11.77 -7.32
CA LYS A 121 -10.35 10.46 -7.94
C LYS A 121 -11.58 9.57 -7.71
N THR A 122 -12.12 9.57 -6.51
CA THR A 122 -13.27 8.73 -6.16
C THR A 122 -14.53 9.22 -6.86
N LEU A 123 -14.79 10.52 -6.92
CA LEU A 123 -15.94 11.08 -7.64
C LEU A 123 -15.95 10.72 -9.14
N LYS A 124 -14.78 10.64 -9.78
CA LYS A 124 -14.67 10.21 -11.20
C LYS A 124 -15.06 8.75 -11.42
N ARG A 125 -15.00 7.93 -10.38
CA ARG A 125 -15.20 6.47 -10.43
C ARG A 125 -16.53 6.04 -9.85
N LEU A 126 -17.22 6.93 -9.15
CA LEU A 126 -18.47 6.67 -8.44
C LEU A 126 -19.66 7.02 -9.31
N GLY A 127 -20.53 6.03 -9.54
CA GLY A 127 -21.83 6.20 -10.20
C GLY A 127 -22.93 6.56 -9.22
N LYS A 128 -24.13 6.80 -9.74
CA LYS A 128 -25.32 7.14 -8.94
C LYS A 128 -26.01 5.93 -8.32
N TYR A 129 -25.82 4.75 -8.88
CA TYR A 129 -26.51 3.53 -8.46
C TYR A 129 -25.53 2.53 -7.90
N ALA A 130 -25.82 2.04 -6.70
CA ALA A 130 -25.12 0.94 -6.07
C ALA A 130 -25.87 -0.36 -6.28
N ILE A 131 -25.14 -1.47 -6.37
CA ILE A 131 -25.67 -2.81 -6.49
C ILE A 131 -25.26 -3.67 -5.30
N SER A 132 -26.20 -4.41 -4.72
CA SER A 132 -25.95 -5.50 -3.79
C SER A 132 -26.41 -6.82 -4.36
N GLY A 133 -25.76 -7.91 -3.99
CA GLY A 133 -26.07 -9.23 -4.52
C GLY A 133 -25.02 -10.29 -4.16
N ASP A 134 -25.27 -11.51 -4.61
CA ASP A 134 -24.35 -12.62 -4.45
C ASP A 134 -23.25 -12.52 -5.51
N LEU A 135 -22.03 -12.30 -5.07
CA LEU A 135 -20.85 -12.08 -5.90
C LEU A 135 -20.04 -13.37 -6.06
N GLU A 136 -19.67 -13.70 -7.28
CA GLU A 136 -18.68 -14.73 -7.58
C GLU A 136 -17.55 -14.14 -8.40
N LEU A 137 -16.30 -14.44 -8.04
CA LEU A 137 -15.09 -13.98 -8.74
C LEU A 137 -14.38 -15.18 -9.36
N ILE A 138 -13.87 -15.00 -10.59
CA ILE A 138 -13.16 -16.05 -11.33
C ILE A 138 -11.74 -16.24 -10.80
N ASP A 139 -11.06 -15.13 -10.46
CA ASP A 139 -9.70 -15.13 -9.90
C ASP A 139 -9.60 -14.01 -8.85
N SER A 140 -8.73 -14.22 -7.89
CA SER A 140 -8.51 -13.26 -6.81
C SER A 140 -7.01 -13.25 -6.45
N PRO A 141 -6.23 -12.31 -7.00
CA PRO A 141 -4.80 -12.23 -6.74
C PRO A 141 -4.45 -12.12 -5.25
N ILE A 142 -5.30 -11.44 -4.46
CA ILE A 142 -5.06 -11.24 -3.04
C ILE A 142 -5.17 -12.54 -2.22
N ILE A 143 -5.94 -13.51 -2.68
CA ILE A 143 -6.05 -14.82 -2.01
C ILE A 143 -4.71 -15.54 -2.03
N LYS A 144 -3.98 -15.49 -3.15
CA LYS A 144 -2.65 -16.11 -3.27
C LYS A 144 -1.65 -15.50 -2.28
N GLU A 145 -1.67 -14.18 -2.12
CA GLU A 145 -0.82 -13.50 -1.14
C GLU A 145 -1.20 -13.86 0.31
N LEU A 146 -2.50 -13.98 0.59
CA LEU A 146 -3.00 -14.41 1.90
C LEU A 146 -2.60 -15.86 2.21
N GLU A 147 -2.75 -16.78 1.27
CA GLU A 147 -2.37 -18.19 1.43
C GLU A 147 -0.86 -18.34 1.64
N LYS A 148 -0.05 -17.62 0.86
CA LYS A 148 1.40 -17.58 1.02
C LYS A 148 1.80 -17.07 2.41
N LEU A 149 1.18 -15.99 2.89
CA LEU A 149 1.45 -15.47 4.23
C LEU A 149 1.05 -16.48 5.32
N LYS A 150 -0.12 -17.11 5.20
CA LYS A 150 -0.57 -18.15 6.15
C LYS A 150 0.38 -19.35 6.19
N SER A 151 0.90 -19.80 5.05
CA SER A 151 1.91 -20.88 5.01
C SER A 151 3.16 -20.48 5.80
N ILE A 152 3.68 -19.27 5.56
CA ILE A 152 4.86 -18.75 6.26
C ILE A 152 4.62 -18.59 7.76
N ILE A 153 3.46 -18.13 8.19
CA ILE A 153 3.07 -18.04 9.61
C ILE A 153 3.13 -19.41 10.25
N THR A 154 2.56 -20.42 9.60
CA THR A 154 2.53 -21.80 10.08
C THR A 154 3.94 -22.42 10.12
N GLU A 155 4.73 -22.28 9.05
CA GLU A 155 6.10 -22.78 8.95
C GLU A 155 7.04 -22.20 10.03
N ASN A 156 6.84 -20.93 10.39
CA ASN A 156 7.62 -20.26 11.43
C ASN A 156 7.06 -20.44 12.85
N ASN A 157 5.93 -21.11 13.03
CA ASN A 157 5.17 -21.15 14.30
C ASN A 157 5.01 -19.74 14.91
N ALA A 158 4.79 -18.73 14.05
CA ALA A 158 4.76 -17.34 14.46
C ALA A 158 3.47 -17.03 15.23
N SER A 159 3.59 -16.49 16.44
CA SER A 159 2.49 -16.07 17.31
C SER A 159 2.43 -14.56 17.49
N ASN A 160 3.57 -13.87 17.48
CA ASN A 160 3.68 -12.43 17.54
C ASN A 160 4.00 -11.88 16.15
N ILE A 161 2.96 -11.38 15.47
CA ILE A 161 3.05 -10.94 14.08
C ILE A 161 2.70 -9.46 14.02
N VAL A 162 3.66 -8.63 13.59
CA VAL A 162 3.44 -7.20 13.44
C VAL A 162 3.28 -6.80 11.98
N GLY A 163 2.18 -6.09 11.68
CA GLY A 163 1.95 -5.45 10.39
C GLY A 163 2.50 -4.02 10.38
N ILE A 164 3.09 -3.60 9.28
CA ILE A 164 3.55 -2.24 9.01
C ILE A 164 3.04 -1.84 7.64
N THR A 165 2.27 -0.75 7.54
CA THR A 165 1.91 -0.17 6.24
C THR A 165 2.98 0.82 5.80
N THR A 166 3.33 0.79 4.52
CA THR A 166 4.30 1.74 3.94
C THR A 166 4.06 1.91 2.45
N ASN A 167 4.27 3.13 1.95
CA ASN A 167 4.34 3.36 0.51
C ASN A 167 5.78 3.21 -0.03
N ALA A 168 6.80 3.22 0.83
CA ALA A 168 8.23 3.04 0.49
C ALA A 168 8.67 3.85 -0.74
N ASN A 169 8.40 5.14 -0.77
CA ASN A 169 8.59 6.01 -1.93
C ASN A 169 9.63 7.13 -1.71
N PRO A 170 10.94 6.81 -1.70
CA PRO A 170 11.58 5.49 -1.77
C PRO A 170 11.70 4.78 -0.40
N PHE A 171 12.00 3.49 -0.42
CA PHE A 171 12.45 2.76 0.77
C PHE A 171 13.86 3.25 1.16
N HIS A 172 14.08 3.54 2.46
CA HIS A 172 15.33 4.11 2.96
C HIS A 172 15.78 3.48 4.29
N ARG A 173 16.95 3.87 4.80
CA ARG A 173 17.59 3.26 5.98
C ARG A 173 16.75 3.29 7.26
N VAL A 174 15.92 4.31 7.45
CA VAL A 174 15.02 4.36 8.62
C VAL A 174 13.96 3.26 8.55
N HIS A 175 13.44 2.92 7.36
CA HIS A 175 12.54 1.76 7.22
C HIS A 175 13.23 0.47 7.69
N GLU A 176 14.49 0.24 7.29
CA GLU A 176 15.25 -0.91 7.77
C GLU A 176 15.42 -0.92 9.30
N ARG A 177 15.72 0.24 9.90
CA ARG A 177 15.87 0.35 11.35
C ARG A 177 14.58 0.00 12.08
N ILE A 178 13.45 0.50 11.59
CA ILE A 178 12.12 0.22 12.15
C ILE A 178 11.80 -1.28 12.07
N ILE A 179 12.07 -1.92 10.92
CA ILE A 179 11.83 -3.35 10.73
C ILE A 179 12.72 -4.18 11.69
N ARG A 180 13.99 -3.81 11.89
CA ARG A 180 14.88 -4.50 12.84
C ARG A 180 14.35 -4.42 14.26
N LEU A 181 13.96 -3.22 14.70
CA LEU A 181 13.36 -3.04 16.02
C LEU A 181 12.06 -3.84 16.18
N ALA A 182 11.24 -3.88 15.15
CA ALA A 182 10.03 -4.68 15.16
C ALA A 182 10.33 -6.19 15.26
N LEU A 183 11.41 -6.68 14.62
CA LEU A 183 11.83 -8.09 14.71
C LEU A 183 12.43 -8.47 16.06
N GLU A 184 12.99 -7.52 16.81
CA GLU A 184 13.51 -7.80 18.16
C GLU A 184 12.42 -8.24 19.13
N GLU A 185 11.16 -7.82 18.88
CA GLU A 185 10.01 -8.08 19.77
C GLU A 185 8.93 -8.97 19.14
N ASN A 186 9.11 -9.42 17.89
CA ASN A 186 8.09 -10.18 17.17
C ASN A 186 8.69 -11.31 16.34
N ASP A 187 7.91 -12.36 16.14
CA ASP A 187 8.32 -13.55 15.37
C ASP A 187 8.36 -13.26 13.87
N LEU A 188 7.49 -12.35 13.38
CA LEU A 188 7.32 -12.04 11.97
C LEU A 188 6.93 -10.58 11.79
N VAL A 189 7.50 -9.93 10.79
CA VAL A 189 7.11 -8.60 10.30
C VAL A 189 6.47 -8.73 8.93
N VAL A 190 5.26 -8.20 8.76
CA VAL A 190 4.55 -8.13 7.49
C VAL A 190 4.52 -6.68 7.01
N LEU A 191 5.19 -6.43 5.89
CA LEU A 191 5.20 -5.11 5.24
C LEU A 191 4.08 -5.04 4.21
N PHE A 192 3.04 -4.29 4.50
CA PHE A 192 1.97 -4.01 3.56
C PHE A 192 2.36 -2.81 2.69
N LEU A 193 2.77 -3.11 1.45
CA LEU A 193 3.17 -2.07 0.50
C LEU A 193 1.95 -1.48 -0.18
N THR A 194 1.65 -0.23 0.14
CA THR A 194 0.47 0.48 -0.38
C THR A 194 0.78 1.30 -1.64
N LYS A 195 -0.27 1.68 -2.36
CA LYS A 195 -0.17 2.59 -3.49
C LYS A 195 0.11 4.02 -3.02
N ASN A 196 1.05 4.68 -3.68
CA ASN A 196 1.22 6.11 -3.47
C ASN A 196 0.10 6.90 -4.16
N LEU A 197 -0.61 7.74 -3.40
CA LEU A 197 -1.65 8.61 -3.92
C LEU A 197 -1.09 9.86 -4.61
N LYS A 198 0.17 10.24 -4.30
CA LYS A 198 0.85 11.39 -4.91
C LYS A 198 1.31 11.05 -6.32
N ASN A 199 1.03 11.93 -7.28
CA ASN A 199 1.52 11.79 -8.64
C ASN A 199 3.06 11.95 -8.68
N GLY A 200 3.72 11.23 -9.59
CA GLY A 200 5.14 11.38 -9.85
C GLY A 200 6.07 10.68 -8.84
N GLY A 201 5.58 9.72 -8.09
CA GLY A 201 6.41 8.81 -7.30
C GLY A 201 7.06 7.72 -8.14
N ILE A 202 7.82 6.84 -7.48
CA ILE A 202 8.36 5.62 -8.07
C ILE A 202 7.21 4.66 -8.39
N GLU A 203 7.25 3.99 -9.53
CA GLU A 203 6.25 2.99 -9.91
C GLU A 203 6.10 1.89 -8.86
N PHE A 204 4.89 1.37 -8.69
CA PHE A 204 4.60 0.37 -7.66
C PHE A 204 5.49 -0.87 -7.80
N GLU A 205 5.63 -1.40 -9.00
CA GLU A 205 6.42 -2.62 -9.25
C GLU A 205 7.90 -2.43 -8.88
N THR A 206 8.45 -1.25 -9.14
CA THR A 206 9.83 -0.91 -8.77
C THR A 206 9.98 -0.83 -7.24
N ARG A 207 9.02 -0.22 -6.54
CA ARG A 207 9.01 -0.16 -5.06
C ARG A 207 8.85 -1.56 -4.46
N TYR A 208 8.00 -2.39 -5.06
CA TYR A 208 7.80 -3.77 -4.65
C TYR A 208 9.09 -4.59 -4.82
N LYS A 209 9.72 -4.52 -6.00
CA LYS A 209 11.05 -5.14 -6.26
C LYS A 209 12.09 -4.71 -5.23
N ALA A 210 12.20 -3.40 -4.97
CA ALA A 210 13.16 -2.85 -4.01
C ALA A 210 12.88 -3.33 -2.57
N THR A 211 11.61 -3.33 -2.15
CA THR A 211 11.23 -3.77 -0.80
C THR A 211 11.44 -5.28 -0.62
N GLN A 212 11.09 -6.09 -1.63
CA GLN A 212 11.37 -7.52 -1.63
C GLN A 212 12.87 -7.82 -1.58
N PHE A 213 13.67 -7.10 -2.36
CA PHE A 213 15.13 -7.25 -2.34
C PHE A 213 15.70 -7.04 -0.93
N ILE A 214 15.24 -6.01 -0.23
CA ILE A 214 15.65 -5.76 1.16
C ILE A 214 15.19 -6.89 2.10
N ALA A 215 13.94 -7.30 2.00
CA ALA A 215 13.38 -8.36 2.84
C ALA A 215 14.17 -9.67 2.71
N GLN A 216 14.57 -10.01 1.48
CA GLN A 216 15.27 -11.26 1.18
C GLN A 216 16.77 -11.25 1.50
N ASN A 217 17.45 -10.10 1.34
CA ASN A 217 18.91 -10.03 1.42
C ASN A 217 19.45 -9.43 2.72
N TYR A 218 18.62 -8.71 3.49
CA TYR A 218 19.09 -7.95 4.65
C TYR A 218 18.37 -8.31 5.96
N PHE A 219 17.46 -9.29 5.89
CA PHE A 219 16.75 -9.83 7.06
C PHE A 219 16.82 -11.35 7.09
N PRO A 220 16.61 -12.00 8.24
CA PRO A 220 16.55 -13.44 8.31
C PRO A 220 15.46 -14.02 7.38
N LYS A 221 15.76 -15.16 6.79
CA LYS A 221 14.86 -15.82 5.83
C LYS A 221 13.47 -16.02 6.42
N ASN A 222 12.44 -15.66 5.67
CA ASN A 222 11.02 -15.77 6.04
C ASN A 222 10.62 -15.03 7.32
N LYS A 223 11.40 -14.02 7.78
CA LYS A 223 11.03 -13.18 8.94
C LYS A 223 10.47 -11.82 8.57
N VAL A 224 10.67 -11.38 7.33
CA VAL A 224 10.09 -10.14 6.78
C VAL A 224 9.39 -10.48 5.49
N ILE A 225 8.06 -10.31 5.45
CA ILE A 225 7.23 -10.64 4.29
C ILE A 225 6.65 -9.37 3.72
N VAL A 226 6.70 -9.21 2.40
CA VAL A 226 6.12 -8.07 1.70
C VAL A 226 4.82 -8.49 1.04
N VAL A 227 3.72 -7.88 1.44
CA VAL A 227 2.37 -8.09 0.87
C VAL A 227 2.01 -6.87 0.01
N PRO A 228 1.82 -7.03 -1.31
CA PRO A 228 1.45 -5.93 -2.19
C PRO A 228 -0.04 -5.59 -2.06
N LEU A 229 -0.36 -4.40 -1.58
CA LEU A 229 -1.71 -3.83 -1.53
C LEU A 229 -1.89 -2.77 -2.62
N ASN A 230 -1.58 -3.13 -3.87
CA ASN A 230 -1.76 -2.24 -5.01
C ASN A 230 -3.25 -2.14 -5.40
N ASN A 231 -3.68 -0.93 -5.78
CA ASN A 231 -5.05 -0.66 -6.23
C ASN A 231 -6.14 -0.87 -5.17
N THR A 232 -5.85 -0.60 -3.91
CA THR A 232 -6.83 -0.58 -2.82
C THR A 232 -7.20 0.87 -2.50
N TYR A 233 -8.35 1.35 -2.99
CA TYR A 233 -8.77 2.76 -2.79
C TYR A 233 -9.45 3.02 -1.44
N ILE A 234 -9.85 1.97 -0.73
CA ILE A 234 -10.47 2.06 0.59
C ILE A 234 -9.50 2.55 1.68
N PHE A 235 -8.19 2.48 1.40
CA PHE A 235 -7.15 3.01 2.26
C PHE A 235 -6.92 4.48 1.89
N SER A 236 -7.70 5.38 2.44
CA SER A 236 -7.53 6.80 2.18
C SER A 236 -8.27 7.68 3.18
N GLY A 237 -7.73 8.86 3.41
CA GLY A 237 -8.30 9.89 4.27
C GLY A 237 -8.32 9.54 5.75
N LEU A 238 -9.27 10.12 6.47
CA LEU A 238 -9.42 9.99 7.93
C LEU A 238 -9.57 8.52 8.38
N ASN A 239 -10.21 7.70 7.54
CA ASN A 239 -10.53 6.31 7.88
C ASN A 239 -9.42 5.31 7.49
N GLU A 240 -8.28 5.79 6.96
CA GLU A 240 -7.18 4.93 6.48
C GLU A 240 -6.65 4.03 7.60
N VAL A 241 -6.36 4.58 8.76
CA VAL A 241 -5.84 3.82 9.91
C VAL A 241 -6.82 2.74 10.37
N ILE A 242 -8.13 3.02 10.33
CA ILE A 242 -9.17 2.04 10.70
C ILE A 242 -9.21 0.90 9.69
N MET A 243 -9.21 1.22 8.40
CA MET A 243 -9.23 0.22 7.35
C MET A 243 -7.94 -0.61 7.31
N ASP A 244 -6.78 0.03 7.46
CA ASP A 244 -5.50 -0.65 7.61
C ASP A 244 -5.52 -1.64 8.78
N SER A 245 -6.02 -1.21 9.93
CA SER A 245 -6.12 -2.06 11.13
C SER A 245 -7.01 -3.28 10.90
N ILE A 246 -8.16 -3.10 10.23
CA ILE A 246 -9.07 -4.21 9.87
C ILE A 246 -8.37 -5.21 8.97
N VAL A 247 -7.72 -4.73 7.91
CA VAL A 247 -7.07 -5.58 6.92
C VAL A 247 -5.85 -6.29 7.50
N ILE A 248 -4.97 -5.57 8.21
CA ILE A 248 -3.78 -6.12 8.86
C ILE A 248 -4.16 -7.25 9.83
N LYS A 249 -5.19 -7.02 10.65
CA LYS A 249 -5.72 -8.05 11.54
C LYS A 249 -6.21 -9.28 10.78
N ASN A 250 -6.98 -9.08 9.71
CA ASN A 250 -7.56 -10.18 8.94
C ASN A 250 -6.51 -10.92 8.09
N PHE A 251 -5.34 -10.33 7.85
CA PHE A 251 -4.18 -11.03 7.33
C PHE A 251 -3.47 -11.92 8.37
N GLY A 252 -3.87 -11.84 9.64
CA GLY A 252 -3.33 -12.67 10.72
C GLY A 252 -2.34 -11.95 11.63
N CYS A 253 -2.13 -10.64 11.47
CA CYS A 253 -1.31 -9.86 12.40
C CYS A 253 -2.08 -9.60 13.71
N ASN A 254 -1.36 -9.60 14.83
CA ASN A 254 -1.90 -9.23 16.15
C ASN A 254 -1.39 -7.88 16.66
N LYS A 255 -0.42 -7.30 15.96
CA LYS A 255 0.11 -5.96 16.23
C LYS A 255 0.15 -5.12 14.96
N PHE A 256 -0.05 -3.80 15.09
CA PHE A 256 0.08 -2.84 14.01
C PHE A 256 1.02 -1.71 14.45
N LEU A 257 2.10 -1.54 13.72
CA LEU A 257 3.09 -0.49 13.92
C LEU A 257 2.91 0.58 12.83
N MET A 258 2.46 1.78 13.24
CA MET A 258 2.18 2.89 12.33
C MET A 258 3.11 4.09 12.56
N GLY A 259 3.41 4.85 11.51
CA GLY A 259 4.14 6.11 11.61
C GLY A 259 3.33 7.18 12.35
N GLN A 260 3.98 8.08 13.08
CA GLN A 260 3.32 9.25 13.71
C GLN A 260 2.70 10.19 12.66
N THR A 261 3.27 10.20 11.45
CA THR A 261 2.80 10.94 10.28
C THR A 261 2.22 9.98 9.25
N HIS A 262 1.43 8.98 9.68
CA HIS A 262 0.71 8.11 8.76
C HIS A 262 -0.04 8.97 7.74
N GLU A 263 -0.02 8.63 6.45
CA GLU A 263 -0.54 9.51 5.39
C GLU A 263 -2.03 9.89 5.59
N GLY A 264 -2.80 9.11 6.33
CA GLY A 264 -4.16 9.45 6.77
C GLY A 264 -4.23 10.42 7.96
N LEU A 265 -3.12 10.61 8.70
CA LEU A 265 -3.05 11.50 9.86
C LEU A 265 -2.35 12.83 9.55
N GLY A 266 -1.79 13.01 8.32
CA GLY A 266 -1.01 14.19 7.94
C GLY A 266 -1.85 15.43 7.66
N ILE A 267 -1.31 16.60 8.02
CA ILE A 267 -1.64 18.00 7.62
C ILE A 267 -3.09 18.48 7.85
N HIS A 268 -4.11 17.61 7.77
CA HIS A 268 -5.51 18.00 7.92
C HIS A 268 -6.13 17.60 9.27
N TYR A 269 -5.37 16.93 10.15
CA TYR A 269 -5.90 16.42 11.41
C TYR A 269 -5.02 16.87 12.58
N GLU A 270 -5.60 17.66 13.46
CA GLU A 270 -4.96 18.11 14.71
C GLU A 270 -4.66 16.92 15.64
N ASN A 271 -3.61 17.04 16.45
CA ASN A 271 -3.16 16.02 17.42
C ASN A 271 -4.28 15.49 18.37
N GLN A 272 -5.39 16.19 18.47
CA GLN A 272 -6.55 15.79 19.27
C GLN A 272 -7.31 14.58 18.71
N HIS A 273 -7.26 14.33 17.39
CA HIS A 273 -7.94 13.20 16.75
C HIS A 273 -7.22 11.85 16.94
N ILE A 274 -5.93 11.86 17.26
CA ILE A 274 -5.16 10.62 17.49
C ILE A 274 -5.73 9.82 18.67
N LYS A 275 -6.11 10.49 19.75
CA LYS A 275 -6.70 9.81 20.93
C LYS A 275 -8.06 9.16 20.61
N THR A 276 -8.90 9.83 19.85
CA THR A 276 -10.21 9.30 19.42
C THR A 276 -10.09 8.12 18.47
N ILE A 277 -9.10 8.12 17.58
CA ILE A 277 -8.82 6.99 16.67
C ILE A 277 -8.38 5.76 17.46
N PHE A 278 -7.47 5.89 18.43
CA PHE A 278 -7.04 4.77 19.27
C PHE A 278 -8.19 4.13 20.05
N ASP A 279 -9.19 4.92 20.48
CA ASP A 279 -10.38 4.37 21.14
C ASP A 279 -11.26 3.57 20.18
N ILE A 280 -11.39 3.99 18.94
CA ILE A 280 -12.07 3.24 17.86
C ILE A 280 -11.32 1.94 17.56
N LEU A 281 -9.99 1.97 17.52
CA LEU A 281 -9.14 0.82 17.25
C LEU A 281 -9.21 -0.27 18.32
N LYS A 282 -9.53 0.07 19.58
CA LYS A 282 -9.80 -0.93 20.65
C LYS A 282 -10.88 -1.94 20.25
N GLY A 283 -11.91 -1.50 19.51
CA GLY A 283 -12.98 -2.37 19.00
C GLY A 283 -12.53 -3.39 17.96
N ILE A 284 -11.33 -3.21 17.36
CA ILE A 284 -10.78 -4.12 16.34
C ILE A 284 -9.97 -5.27 16.98
N ASN A 285 -9.61 -5.16 18.27
CA ASN A 285 -8.78 -6.13 18.99
C ASN A 285 -7.43 -6.38 18.31
N LEU A 286 -6.72 -5.31 18.00
CA LEU A 286 -5.38 -5.27 17.42
C LEU A 286 -4.52 -4.34 18.28
N GLN A 287 -3.38 -4.80 18.73
CA GLN A 287 -2.44 -3.95 19.45
C GLN A 287 -1.82 -2.93 18.51
N THR A 288 -2.06 -1.65 18.73
CA THR A 288 -1.52 -0.56 17.90
C THR A 288 -0.36 0.14 18.60
N MET A 289 0.71 0.41 17.86
CA MET A 289 1.90 1.10 18.34
C MET A 289 2.31 2.17 17.35
N THR A 290 2.84 3.30 17.84
CA THR A 290 3.38 4.36 16.98
C THR A 290 4.88 4.30 16.91
N ILE A 291 5.42 4.49 15.70
CA ILE A 291 6.86 4.58 15.44
C ILE A 291 7.36 5.95 15.91
N LYS A 292 8.46 5.96 16.67
CA LYS A 292 9.19 7.19 17.01
C LYS A 292 9.88 7.78 15.78
N GLU A 293 10.17 9.09 15.81
CA GLU A 293 10.98 9.70 14.75
C GLU A 293 12.45 9.26 14.86
N TYR A 294 12.99 8.78 13.74
CA TYR A 294 14.40 8.39 13.61
C TYR A 294 15.14 9.31 12.63
N VAL A 295 16.35 9.66 13.01
CA VAL A 295 17.26 10.54 12.25
C VAL A 295 18.68 9.96 12.25
N TYR A 296 19.49 10.32 11.29
CA TYR A 296 20.94 10.07 11.39
C TYR A 296 21.59 11.21 12.16
N CYS A 297 22.28 10.89 13.25
CA CYS A 297 23.05 11.86 14.00
C CYS A 297 24.50 11.86 13.51
N ASP A 298 25.02 13.00 13.11
CA ASP A 298 26.40 13.14 12.59
C ASP A 298 27.46 12.99 13.67
N ILE A 299 27.12 13.21 14.96
CA ILE A 299 28.01 12.93 16.09
C ILE A 299 27.97 11.46 16.49
N CYS A 300 26.77 10.88 16.67
CA CYS A 300 26.63 9.46 16.98
C CYS A 300 27.03 8.53 15.83
N LYS A 301 27.15 9.04 14.61
CA LYS A 301 27.46 8.29 13.36
C LYS A 301 26.49 7.12 13.09
N THR A 302 25.26 7.22 13.59
CA THR A 302 24.25 6.17 13.45
C THR A 302 22.83 6.73 13.44
N ILE A 303 21.86 5.88 13.08
CA ILE A 303 20.42 6.20 13.14
C ILE A 303 19.94 6.07 14.58
N VAL A 304 19.45 7.17 15.12
CA VAL A 304 18.98 7.32 16.51
C VAL A 304 17.53 7.80 16.54
N SER A 305 16.82 7.52 17.63
CA SER A 305 15.56 8.20 17.92
C SER A 305 15.83 9.63 18.41
N THR A 306 15.02 10.58 17.96
CA THR A 306 15.10 11.97 18.45
C THR A 306 14.85 12.09 19.97
N GLN A 307 14.22 11.07 20.57
CA GLN A 307 13.97 11.01 22.03
C GLN A 307 15.18 10.48 22.83
N SER A 308 16.04 9.69 22.21
CA SER A 308 17.17 9.03 22.90
C SER A 308 18.52 9.68 22.56
N CYS A 309 18.61 10.52 21.52
CA CYS A 309 19.81 11.20 21.13
C CYS A 309 20.02 12.45 22.00
N PRO A 310 21.20 12.62 22.66
CA PRO A 310 21.47 13.82 23.47
C PRO A 310 21.86 15.04 22.64
N HIS A 311 22.13 14.87 21.32
CA HIS A 311 22.59 15.94 20.46
C HIS A 311 21.41 16.75 19.88
N GLY A 312 21.68 18.04 19.64
CA GLY A 312 20.67 18.96 19.10
C GLY A 312 20.28 18.66 17.65
N SER A 313 19.15 19.22 17.22
CA SER A 313 18.59 18.98 15.88
C SER A 313 19.50 19.41 14.72
N HIS A 314 20.47 20.30 14.94
CA HIS A 314 21.47 20.71 13.96
C HIS A 314 22.49 19.61 13.61
N HIS A 315 22.55 18.54 14.43
CA HIS A 315 23.31 17.33 14.15
C HIS A 315 22.46 16.20 13.53
N HIS A 316 21.18 16.46 13.26
CA HIS A 316 20.24 15.44 12.79
C HIS A 316 19.95 15.58 11.31
N ILE A 317 20.36 14.59 10.52
CA ILE A 317 19.95 14.46 9.12
C ILE A 317 18.63 13.71 9.07
N LYS A 318 17.56 14.40 8.64
CA LYS A 318 16.21 13.85 8.53
C LYS A 318 16.05 13.06 7.24
N TYR A 319 15.25 11.99 7.32
CA TYR A 319 14.92 11.13 6.18
C TYR A 319 13.62 11.61 5.51
N HIS A 320 13.68 12.71 4.78
CA HIS A 320 12.56 13.20 3.99
C HIS A 320 12.46 12.41 2.68
N SER A 321 11.51 11.49 2.57
CA SER A 321 11.31 10.66 1.37
C SER A 321 11.17 11.50 0.09
N GLU A 322 10.51 12.67 0.16
CA GLU A 322 10.37 13.59 -0.98
C GLU A 322 11.71 14.19 -1.44
N ALA A 323 12.57 14.54 -0.51
CA ALA A 323 13.91 15.07 -0.84
C ALA A 323 14.79 13.98 -1.48
N ILE A 324 14.77 12.77 -0.91
CA ILE A 324 15.49 11.62 -1.47
C ILE A 324 14.94 11.25 -2.86
N LEU A 325 13.62 11.28 -3.04
CA LEU A 325 12.97 11.04 -4.33
C LEU A 325 13.38 12.11 -5.36
N LYS A 326 13.53 13.37 -4.94
CA LYS A 326 14.00 14.45 -5.83
C LYS A 326 15.41 14.18 -6.33
N LEU A 327 16.35 13.79 -5.46
CA LEU A 327 17.71 13.40 -5.87
C LEU A 327 17.65 12.29 -6.93
N LEU A 328 16.89 11.22 -6.69
CA LEU A 328 16.74 10.11 -7.64
C LEU A 328 16.17 10.58 -8.98
N LYS A 329 15.17 11.47 -9.00
CA LYS A 329 14.58 12.02 -10.24
C LYS A 329 15.56 12.86 -11.05
N GLU A 330 16.46 13.56 -10.41
CA GLU A 330 17.52 14.31 -11.07
C GLU A 330 18.70 13.40 -11.49
N GLY A 331 18.62 12.10 -11.25
CA GLY A 331 19.67 11.14 -11.56
C GLY A 331 20.88 11.23 -10.62
N ILE A 332 20.72 11.91 -9.46
CA ILE A 332 21.74 12.05 -8.44
C ILE A 332 21.68 10.83 -7.51
N ILE A 333 22.84 10.26 -7.24
CA ILE A 333 23.00 9.14 -6.32
C ILE A 333 22.85 9.64 -4.87
N PRO A 334 21.82 9.23 -4.11
CA PRO A 334 21.71 9.62 -2.71
C PRO A 334 22.83 9.02 -1.86
N PRO A 335 23.24 9.69 -0.78
CA PRO A 335 24.25 9.16 0.14
C PRO A 335 23.84 7.78 0.71
N PRO A 336 24.79 6.84 0.87
CA PRO A 336 24.52 5.48 1.39
C PRO A 336 23.96 5.44 2.81
N ILE A 337 24.17 6.50 3.60
CA ILE A 337 23.52 6.67 4.89
C ILE A 337 21.99 6.83 4.76
N MET A 338 21.50 7.30 3.60
CA MET A 338 20.07 7.49 3.34
C MET A 338 19.47 6.25 2.69
N ILE A 339 20.04 5.77 1.59
CA ILE A 339 19.55 4.61 0.83
C ILE A 339 20.71 3.65 0.52
N ARG A 340 20.45 2.36 0.53
CA ARG A 340 21.43 1.36 0.06
C ARG A 340 21.72 1.52 -1.42
N LYS A 341 22.96 1.26 -1.80
CA LYS A 341 23.43 1.32 -3.20
C LYS A 341 22.58 0.41 -4.13
N GLU A 342 22.19 -0.76 -3.64
CA GLU A 342 21.38 -1.72 -4.40
C GLU A 342 19.99 -1.14 -4.70
N LEU A 343 19.37 -0.47 -3.73
CA LEU A 343 18.09 0.21 -3.96
C LEU A 343 18.24 1.43 -4.87
N THR A 344 19.31 2.20 -4.70
CA THR A 344 19.63 3.31 -5.61
C THR A 344 19.76 2.83 -7.05
N ALA A 345 20.45 1.70 -7.26
CA ALA A 345 20.60 1.08 -8.58
C ALA A 345 19.22 0.67 -9.16
N ILE A 346 18.40 -0.06 -8.41
CA ILE A 346 17.04 -0.46 -8.82
C ILE A 346 16.19 0.77 -9.21
N TYR A 347 16.22 1.82 -8.41
CA TYR A 347 15.43 3.03 -8.68
C TYR A 347 15.92 3.79 -9.91
N LEU A 348 17.24 4.02 -10.03
CA LEU A 348 17.81 4.75 -11.17
C LEU A 348 17.63 4.00 -12.49
N THR A 349 17.85 2.69 -12.51
CA THR A 349 17.62 1.86 -13.71
C THR A 349 16.15 1.89 -14.14
N SER A 350 15.22 1.85 -13.18
CA SER A 350 13.79 1.92 -13.50
C SER A 350 13.36 3.31 -14.01
N MET A 351 13.92 4.39 -13.44
CA MET A 351 13.58 5.77 -13.81
C MET A 351 14.20 6.22 -15.11
N PHE A 352 15.41 5.72 -15.42
CA PHE A 352 16.21 6.12 -16.58
C PHE A 352 16.53 4.93 -17.47
N LYS A 353 15.50 4.27 -17.97
CA LYS A 353 15.62 3.09 -18.86
C LYS A 353 16.49 3.41 -20.07
N ASN A 354 17.44 2.53 -20.37
CA ASN A 354 18.36 2.65 -21.51
C ASN A 354 19.18 3.96 -21.51
N ARG A 355 19.53 4.47 -20.34
CA ARG A 355 20.35 5.70 -20.21
C ARG A 355 21.74 5.54 -20.83
N PHE A 356 22.32 4.35 -20.73
CA PHE A 356 23.67 4.06 -21.23
C PHE A 356 23.57 3.31 -22.54
N LYS A 357 24.03 3.96 -23.64
CA LYS A 357 24.04 3.35 -24.98
C LYS A 357 25.05 2.21 -25.13
N ASP A 358 26.17 2.32 -24.41
CA ASP A 358 27.29 1.37 -24.45
C ASP A 358 27.84 1.12 -23.05
N ILE A 359 27.00 0.51 -22.23
CA ILE A 359 27.31 0.28 -20.81
C ILE A 359 28.50 -0.65 -20.63
N GLN A 360 28.68 -1.63 -21.52
CA GLN A 360 29.78 -2.58 -21.45
C GLN A 360 31.14 -1.90 -21.64
N LYS A 361 31.24 -1.00 -22.60
CA LYS A 361 32.47 -0.22 -22.84
C LYS A 361 32.73 0.72 -21.64
N LEU A 362 31.70 1.44 -21.21
CA LEU A 362 31.82 2.35 -20.07
C LEU A 362 32.25 1.61 -18.79
N TYR A 363 31.74 0.39 -18.60
CA TYR A 363 32.16 -0.45 -17.47
C TYR A 363 33.65 -0.76 -17.51
N TYR A 364 34.18 -1.23 -18.66
CA TYR A 364 35.60 -1.57 -18.79
C TYR A 364 36.53 -0.36 -18.73
N ASP A 365 36.03 0.80 -19.15
CA ASP A 365 36.81 2.05 -19.06
C ASP A 365 36.96 2.57 -17.63
N LEU A 366 36.00 2.29 -16.75
CA LEU A 366 35.93 2.87 -15.38
C LEU A 366 36.21 1.89 -14.25
N ILE A 367 35.89 0.61 -14.45
CA ILE A 367 35.93 -0.39 -13.37
C ILE A 367 37.05 -1.39 -13.64
N PRO A 368 38.00 -1.61 -12.70
CA PRO A 368 39.01 -2.66 -12.84
C PRO A 368 38.37 -4.03 -13.05
N ASN A 369 38.86 -4.78 -14.02
CA ASN A 369 38.42 -6.15 -14.29
C ASN A 369 39.61 -7.11 -14.25
N ASN A 370 39.32 -8.40 -14.04
CA ASN A 370 40.35 -9.45 -13.97
C ASN A 370 40.66 -10.09 -15.33
N GLY A 371 40.37 -9.41 -16.43
CA GLY A 371 40.58 -9.93 -17.81
C GLY A 371 39.55 -10.94 -18.29
N ILE A 372 38.49 -11.18 -17.48
CA ILE A 372 37.36 -12.03 -17.88
C ILE A 372 36.26 -11.11 -18.42
N ILE A 373 35.72 -11.48 -19.59
CA ILE A 373 34.57 -10.76 -20.18
C ILE A 373 33.32 -11.06 -19.30
N GLU A 374 32.89 -10.07 -18.57
CA GLU A 374 31.64 -10.13 -17.78
C GLU A 374 30.56 -9.32 -18.50
N GLU A 375 29.39 -9.90 -18.73
CA GLU A 375 28.21 -9.15 -19.13
C GLU A 375 27.71 -8.36 -17.92
N ILE A 376 27.57 -7.06 -18.05
CA ILE A 376 27.13 -6.17 -16.97
C ILE A 376 25.78 -5.53 -17.31
N ASN A 377 24.88 -5.51 -16.35
CA ASN A 377 23.63 -4.78 -16.44
C ASN A 377 23.69 -3.41 -15.75
N GLU A 378 22.72 -2.55 -15.99
CA GLU A 378 22.71 -1.19 -15.42
C GLU A 378 22.69 -1.18 -13.89
N GLU A 379 22.00 -2.11 -13.23
CA GLU A 379 21.94 -2.17 -11.76
C GLU A 379 23.33 -2.51 -11.19
N GLU A 380 24.01 -3.48 -11.76
CA GLU A 380 25.38 -3.86 -11.36
C GLU A 380 26.39 -2.74 -11.59
N PHE A 381 26.28 -2.05 -12.74
CA PHE A 381 27.12 -0.89 -13.02
C PHE A 381 26.95 0.20 -11.98
N TYR A 382 25.71 0.59 -11.65
CA TYR A 382 25.45 1.57 -10.58
C TYR A 382 26.01 1.11 -9.24
N ILE A 383 25.86 -0.16 -8.87
CA ILE A 383 26.39 -0.68 -7.61
C ILE A 383 27.92 -0.56 -7.55
N LYS A 384 28.61 -0.91 -8.64
CA LYS A 384 30.07 -0.80 -8.72
C LYS A 384 30.52 0.66 -8.70
N LEU A 385 29.86 1.54 -9.44
CA LEU A 385 30.13 2.97 -9.46
C LEU A 385 29.96 3.59 -8.05
N ILE A 386 28.89 3.25 -7.36
CA ILE A 386 28.65 3.76 -5.99
C ILE A 386 29.73 3.26 -5.02
N LYS A 387 30.28 2.07 -5.20
CA LYS A 387 31.42 1.58 -4.40
C LYS A 387 32.65 2.46 -4.55
N LEU A 388 32.93 3.00 -5.74
CA LEU A 388 34.05 3.92 -5.95
C LEU A 388 33.89 5.22 -5.16
N TYR A 389 32.67 5.76 -5.06
CA TYR A 389 32.40 6.94 -4.21
C TYR A 389 32.58 6.68 -2.71
N GLN A 390 32.59 5.42 -2.28
CA GLN A 390 32.77 5.03 -0.88
C GLN A 390 34.24 4.76 -0.50
N THR A 391 35.13 4.81 -1.47
CA THR A 391 36.57 4.62 -1.22
C THR A 391 37.13 5.85 -0.51
N THR A 392 37.51 5.67 0.75
CA THR A 392 37.96 6.79 1.64
C THR A 392 39.45 7.03 1.65
N SER A 393 40.25 6.16 1.00
CA SER A 393 41.70 6.27 0.98
C SER A 393 42.21 6.54 -0.42
N MET A 394 42.74 7.73 -0.63
CA MET A 394 43.44 8.16 -1.84
C MET A 394 44.94 8.36 -1.59
N THR A 395 45.50 7.67 -0.61
CA THR A 395 46.96 7.72 -0.31
C THR A 395 47.52 6.33 -0.29
#